data_16438fa501b4184a833794146c39142a
#
_entry.id   16438fa501b4184a833794146c39142a
#
_cell.length_a   1.000
_cell.length_b   1.000
_cell.length_c   1.000
_cell.angle_alpha   90.00
_cell.angle_beta   90.00
_cell.angle_gamma   90.00
#
_symmetry.space_group_name_H-M   'P 1'
#
loop_
_entity.id
_entity.type
_entity.pdbx_description
1 polymer ?
#
loop_
_entity_poly.entity_id
_entity_poly.type
_entity_poly.pdbx_seq_one_letter_code
_entity_poly.pdbx_strand_id
1 'polypeptide(L)'
;MLLSLLTLPTLHENTSGGIRSSPQTTTNSHATNALHQTPPPETAPQKTTTLEPNSCPLGHSLIVPLQAKTQMTPDNRLLSPRFPRASKYHPDWITASVSGGANPLWLTEWLTEDLELKPGMRVLDLGCGRAMSSIFLRREFNVEVWAADLWFSPTENLQRIRDAGVADGVFPLHAEARALPFAENFFDAIISVDSFIYYGTDDHYLNCLARFVKPGGPIGIAGAGMMQEINGPLPAHLREWWTPECWSLHSAAWWQRHWEKTGILKIETADTLEGGWKFWLDWHREIAPDNAVEIKALEADQGNYLGYVRLVGRRQGEVTLSESVTSIPAQYTRQPLLRSESTENGK
;
A
#
# COMPACT_ATOMS: atom_id res chain seq x y z
N MET A 1 5.35 4.07 14.19
CA MET A 1 5.51 2.68 13.71
C MET A 1 5.55 2.58 12.18
N LEU A 2 5.87 3.66 11.53
CA LEU A 2 6.32 3.64 10.13
C LEU A 2 7.65 2.88 9.97
N LEU A 3 8.34 2.59 11.06
CA LEU A 3 9.75 2.16 11.10
C LEU A 3 10.05 0.74 11.55
N SER A 4 9.10 -0.05 12.04
CA SER A 4 9.41 -1.35 12.64
C SER A 4 9.52 -2.54 11.69
N LEU A 5 9.45 -2.37 10.37
CA LEU A 5 9.44 -3.50 9.41
C LEU A 5 10.64 -3.56 8.45
N LEU A 6 11.67 -2.71 8.60
CA LEU A 6 12.85 -2.70 7.71
C LEU A 6 14.17 -3.01 8.42
N THR A 7 14.23 -4.05 9.27
CA THR A 7 15.52 -4.67 9.61
C THR A 7 15.75 -5.87 8.71
N LEU A 8 16.32 -5.62 7.55
CA LEU A 8 17.03 -6.66 6.79
C LEU A 8 18.35 -6.99 7.54
N PRO A 9 18.75 -8.25 7.66
CA PRO A 9 20.00 -8.61 8.29
C PRO A 9 21.17 -8.08 7.46
N THR A 10 22.02 -7.27 8.09
CA THR A 10 23.30 -6.84 7.53
C THR A 10 24.20 -8.05 7.32
N LEU A 11 24.52 -8.35 6.07
CA LEU A 11 25.61 -9.24 5.72
C LEU A 11 26.92 -8.56 6.14
N HIS A 12 27.61 -9.18 7.11
CA HIS A 12 28.98 -8.82 7.47
C HIS A 12 29.90 -9.13 6.28
N GLU A 13 30.39 -8.10 5.63
CA GLU A 13 31.59 -8.22 4.78
C GLU A 13 32.83 -8.28 5.65
N ASN A 14 33.49 -9.44 5.63
CA ASN A 14 34.84 -9.62 6.13
C ASN A 14 35.85 -9.15 5.07
N THR A 15 36.46 -8.01 5.29
CA THR A 15 37.60 -7.54 4.50
C THR A 15 38.89 -8.10 5.06
N SER A 16 39.61 -8.87 4.27
CA SER A 16 41.09 -8.94 4.38
C SER A 16 41.72 -9.32 3.04
N GLY A 17 42.42 -8.38 2.44
CA GLY A 17 43.78 -8.41 1.97
C GLY A 17 44.14 -9.22 0.72
N GLY A 18 44.69 -8.52 -0.30
CA GLY A 18 45.65 -9.16 -1.17
C GLY A 18 45.63 -8.72 -2.65
N ILE A 19 46.58 -7.90 -2.97
CA ILE A 19 46.95 -7.34 -4.30
C ILE A 19 47.53 -8.46 -5.19
N ARG A 20 47.20 -8.54 -6.51
CA ARG A 20 48.09 -8.44 -7.69
C ARG A 20 47.49 -8.96 -9.00
N SER A 21 47.55 -8.06 -10.00
CA SER A 21 48.00 -8.18 -11.42
C SER A 21 47.48 -9.26 -12.36
N SER A 22 46.67 -8.86 -13.32
CA SER A 22 46.72 -8.90 -14.81
C SER A 22 47.07 -10.21 -15.58
N PRO A 23 46.90 -10.22 -16.92
CA PRO A 23 45.79 -10.94 -17.59
C PRO A 23 46.35 -12.04 -18.53
N GLN A 24 45.52 -12.95 -18.98
CA GLN A 24 45.74 -13.67 -20.26
C GLN A 24 44.46 -14.24 -20.86
N THR A 25 44.30 -13.94 -22.11
CA THR A 25 43.47 -14.51 -23.16
C THR A 25 43.62 -16.04 -23.28
N THR A 26 42.50 -16.73 -23.63
CA THR A 26 42.41 -17.56 -24.86
C THR A 26 41.12 -18.42 -24.93
N THR A 27 40.44 -18.29 -26.07
CA THR A 27 39.85 -19.28 -26.99
C THR A 27 38.82 -20.32 -26.56
N ASN A 28 37.69 -20.23 -27.25
CA ASN A 28 36.72 -21.22 -27.75
C ASN A 28 36.95 -22.71 -27.49
N SER A 29 35.87 -23.39 -27.06
CA SER A 29 35.41 -24.58 -27.81
C SER A 29 33.97 -24.96 -27.46
N HIS A 30 33.19 -25.24 -28.53
CA HIS A 30 31.86 -25.85 -28.50
C HIS A 30 31.94 -27.28 -27.88
N ALA A 31 30.93 -27.60 -27.05
CA ALA A 31 30.50 -28.99 -26.88
C ALA A 31 29.01 -29.02 -26.50
N THR A 32 28.23 -29.47 -27.43
CA THR A 32 26.89 -30.06 -27.26
C THR A 32 26.99 -31.27 -26.31
N ASN A 33 26.11 -31.34 -25.31
CA ASN A 33 25.78 -32.65 -24.74
C ASN A 33 24.31 -32.74 -24.30
N ALA A 34 23.82 -33.92 -24.63
CA ALA A 34 22.44 -34.37 -24.65
C ALA A 34 21.85 -34.59 -23.25
N LEU A 35 20.53 -34.43 -23.21
CA LEU A 35 19.62 -34.81 -22.14
C LEU A 35 19.76 -36.29 -21.75
N HIS A 36 20.04 -36.56 -20.49
CA HIS A 36 19.73 -37.83 -19.87
C HIS A 36 18.69 -37.62 -18.77
N GLN A 37 17.50 -38.12 -19.05
CA GLN A 37 16.43 -38.28 -18.07
C GLN A 37 16.66 -39.56 -17.27
N THR A 38 16.69 -39.46 -15.94
CA THR A 38 16.56 -40.58 -15.03
C THR A 38 15.14 -40.63 -14.46
N PRO A 39 14.52 -41.81 -14.37
CA PRO A 39 13.16 -41.97 -13.85
C PRO A 39 13.13 -41.95 -12.30
N PRO A 40 11.95 -41.61 -11.69
CA PRO A 40 11.81 -41.56 -10.24
C PRO A 40 11.73 -42.96 -9.60
N PRO A 41 12.05 -43.10 -8.31
CA PRO A 41 12.04 -44.39 -7.63
C PRO A 41 10.61 -44.85 -7.25
N GLU A 42 10.43 -46.17 -7.36
CA GLU A 42 9.20 -46.88 -7.00
C GLU A 42 8.82 -46.77 -5.52
N THR A 43 7.53 -46.60 -5.29
CA THR A 43 6.90 -46.58 -3.97
C THR A 43 6.72 -47.99 -3.42
N ALA A 44 7.21 -48.20 -2.19
CA ALA A 44 6.99 -49.44 -1.41
C ALA A 44 5.55 -49.48 -0.81
N PRO A 45 4.96 -50.67 -0.60
CA PRO A 45 3.54 -50.82 -0.25
C PRO A 45 3.27 -50.51 1.23
N GLN A 46 2.20 -49.71 1.45
CA GLN A 46 1.65 -49.47 2.79
C GLN A 46 0.89 -50.68 3.30
N LYS A 47 1.24 -51.16 4.51
CA LYS A 47 0.47 -52.15 5.26
C LYS A 47 -0.79 -51.55 5.85
N THR A 48 -1.91 -52.06 5.40
CA THR A 48 -3.24 -51.79 5.99
C THR A 48 -3.37 -52.60 7.29
N THR A 49 -3.49 -51.90 8.42
CA THR A 49 -3.89 -52.47 9.70
C THR A 49 -5.37 -52.18 9.97
N THR A 50 -6.23 -53.16 9.84
CA THR A 50 -7.60 -53.14 10.26
C THR A 50 -7.69 -53.21 11.78
N LEU A 51 -8.35 -52.28 12.43
CA LEU A 51 -8.79 -52.33 13.83
C LEU A 51 -10.30 -52.46 13.89
N GLU A 52 -10.73 -53.55 14.49
CA GLU A 52 -12.15 -53.83 14.78
C GLU A 52 -12.68 -52.97 15.98
N PRO A 53 -14.00 -52.80 16.08
CA PRO A 53 -14.60 -51.87 17.03
C PRO A 53 -14.83 -52.55 18.38
N ASN A 54 -14.31 -51.97 19.45
CA ASN A 54 -14.70 -52.38 20.81
C ASN A 54 -15.74 -51.45 21.41
N SER A 55 -16.73 -52.11 21.94
CA SER A 55 -17.97 -51.67 22.57
C SER A 55 -17.81 -50.68 23.72
N CYS A 56 -18.72 -49.73 23.74
CA CYS A 56 -19.02 -48.75 24.78
C CYS A 56 -19.58 -49.43 26.06
N PRO A 57 -19.35 -48.94 27.23
CA PRO A 57 -20.32 -48.98 28.32
C PRO A 57 -20.87 -47.60 28.66
N LEU A 58 -22.17 -47.56 28.81
CA LEU A 58 -23.02 -46.48 29.27
C LEU A 58 -22.54 -45.87 30.60
N GLY A 59 -22.42 -44.56 30.64
CA GLY A 59 -22.13 -43.81 31.85
C GLY A 59 -22.66 -42.38 31.83
N HIS A 60 -23.80 -42.19 32.46
CA HIS A 60 -24.41 -40.98 33.00
C HIS A 60 -24.13 -39.61 32.37
N SER A 61 -25.15 -39.14 31.67
CA SER A 61 -25.36 -37.76 31.26
C SER A 61 -25.41 -36.82 32.49
N LEU A 62 -24.35 -36.08 32.73
CA LEU A 62 -24.40 -34.87 33.57
C LEU A 62 -24.81 -33.72 32.63
N ILE A 63 -26.08 -33.33 32.72
CA ILE A 63 -26.57 -32.07 32.16
C ILE A 63 -25.89 -30.96 32.94
N VAL A 64 -24.83 -30.37 32.36
CA VAL A 64 -24.27 -29.10 32.81
C VAL A 64 -25.24 -28.00 32.37
N PRO A 65 -25.77 -27.18 33.30
CA PRO A 65 -26.62 -26.05 32.91
C PRO A 65 -25.82 -25.14 32.02
N LEU A 66 -26.39 -24.78 30.88
CA LEU A 66 -25.89 -23.75 29.99
C LEU A 66 -25.78 -22.46 30.78
N GLN A 67 -24.56 -22.14 31.26
CA GLN A 67 -24.31 -20.91 32.01
C GLN A 67 -24.71 -19.74 31.11
N ALA A 68 -25.41 -18.81 31.75
CA ALA A 68 -25.90 -17.56 31.22
C ALA A 68 -24.88 -16.94 30.25
N LYS A 69 -25.36 -16.59 29.03
CA LYS A 69 -24.65 -15.69 28.13
C LYS A 69 -24.29 -14.46 28.95
N THR A 70 -23.02 -14.35 29.33
CA THR A 70 -22.45 -13.10 29.81
C THR A 70 -22.80 -12.07 28.73
N GLN A 71 -23.62 -11.09 29.07
CA GLN A 71 -23.84 -9.93 28.22
C GLN A 71 -22.46 -9.29 28.05
N MET A 72 -21.86 -9.48 26.89
CA MET A 72 -20.66 -8.75 26.53
C MET A 72 -21.03 -7.26 26.57
N THR A 73 -20.40 -6.51 27.45
CA THR A 73 -20.42 -5.05 27.37
C THR A 73 -19.97 -4.67 25.99
N PRO A 74 -20.68 -3.75 25.29
CA PRO A 74 -20.25 -3.32 23.96
C PRO A 74 -18.80 -2.84 24.05
N ASP A 75 -17.94 -3.37 23.19
CA ASP A 75 -16.59 -2.89 23.09
C ASP A 75 -16.61 -1.49 22.45
N ASN A 76 -16.32 -0.47 23.26
CA ASN A 76 -16.38 0.92 22.85
C ASN A 76 -15.02 1.44 22.29
N ARG A 77 -14.00 0.57 22.18
CA ARG A 77 -12.73 0.95 21.59
C ARG A 77 -12.92 1.33 20.12
N LEU A 78 -12.22 2.35 19.69
CA LEU A 78 -12.22 2.86 18.31
C LEU A 78 -13.59 3.38 17.81
N LEU A 79 -14.59 3.51 18.68
CA LEU A 79 -15.82 4.20 18.33
C LEU A 79 -15.58 5.71 18.25
N SER A 80 -16.01 6.32 17.17
CA SER A 80 -15.93 7.76 16.99
C SER A 80 -17.20 8.32 16.37
N PRO A 81 -17.84 9.30 17.00
CA PRO A 81 -18.97 10.03 16.37
C PRO A 81 -18.57 10.70 15.05
N ARG A 82 -17.28 11.02 14.87
CA ARG A 82 -16.74 11.60 13.63
C ARG A 82 -16.72 10.59 12.49
N PHE A 83 -16.60 9.30 12.82
CA PHE A 83 -16.46 8.20 11.87
C PHE A 83 -17.52 7.11 12.12
N PRO A 84 -18.81 7.39 11.87
CA PRO A 84 -19.90 6.49 12.21
C PRO A 84 -19.92 5.21 11.36
N ARG A 85 -19.38 5.22 10.14
CA ARG A 85 -19.29 4.02 9.29
C ARG A 85 -18.15 3.12 9.77
N ALA A 86 -16.96 3.67 10.01
CA ALA A 86 -15.82 2.93 10.56
C ALA A 86 -16.15 2.32 11.93
N SER A 87 -16.94 3.02 12.75
CA SER A 87 -17.38 2.57 14.07
C SER A 87 -18.32 1.35 14.03
N LYS A 88 -18.78 0.89 12.88
CA LYS A 88 -19.55 -0.36 12.74
C LYS A 88 -18.67 -1.61 12.74
N TYR A 89 -17.37 -1.45 12.57
CA TYR A 89 -16.43 -2.56 12.45
C TYR A 89 -15.88 -2.94 13.81
N HIS A 90 -15.68 -4.26 14.00
CA HIS A 90 -15.20 -4.76 15.29
C HIS A 90 -13.76 -4.31 15.54
N PRO A 91 -13.43 -3.76 16.74
CA PRO A 91 -12.09 -3.24 17.02
C PRO A 91 -10.98 -4.28 16.85
N ASP A 92 -11.19 -5.52 17.28
CA ASP A 92 -10.18 -6.58 17.15
C ASP A 92 -9.88 -6.93 15.67
N TRP A 93 -10.89 -6.87 14.81
CA TRP A 93 -10.68 -7.05 13.39
C TRP A 93 -9.84 -5.90 12.80
N ILE A 94 -10.11 -4.66 13.21
CA ILE A 94 -9.35 -3.50 12.76
C ILE A 94 -7.89 -3.61 13.21
N THR A 95 -7.64 -3.86 14.50
CA THR A 95 -6.28 -3.94 15.07
C THR A 95 -5.49 -5.12 14.54
N ALA A 96 -6.12 -6.27 14.32
CA ALA A 96 -5.47 -7.45 13.72
C ALA A 96 -5.12 -7.28 12.23
N SER A 97 -5.81 -6.36 11.55
CA SER A 97 -5.63 -6.12 10.11
C SER A 97 -4.83 -4.86 9.80
N VAL A 98 -4.26 -4.20 10.81
CA VAL A 98 -3.46 -3.00 10.60
C VAL A 98 -2.16 -3.31 9.85
N SER A 99 -1.81 -2.41 8.93
CA SER A 99 -0.58 -2.49 8.15
C SER A 99 0.57 -1.67 8.75
N GLY A 100 0.30 -0.95 9.82
CA GLY A 100 1.09 0.16 10.37
C GLY A 100 0.45 1.49 10.01
N GLY A 101 1.05 2.60 10.44
CA GLY A 101 0.57 3.94 10.11
C GLY A 101 -0.77 4.33 10.75
N ALA A 102 -1.57 5.07 9.99
CA ALA A 102 -2.85 5.61 10.44
C ALA A 102 -3.96 4.56 10.50
N ASN A 103 -5.08 4.89 11.15
CA ASN A 103 -6.28 4.07 11.08
C ASN A 103 -6.91 4.16 9.68
N PRO A 104 -6.82 3.11 8.87
CA PRO A 104 -7.22 3.18 7.46
C PRO A 104 -8.72 3.36 7.29
N LEU A 105 -9.55 2.91 8.24
CA LEU A 105 -11.01 3.07 8.13
C LEU A 105 -11.44 4.50 8.40
N TRP A 106 -10.86 5.16 9.41
CA TRP A 106 -11.14 6.57 9.68
C TRP A 106 -10.75 7.46 8.50
N LEU A 107 -9.55 7.23 7.97
CA LEU A 107 -9.06 8.02 6.84
C LEU A 107 -9.83 7.73 5.55
N THR A 108 -10.23 6.47 5.31
CA THR A 108 -11.06 6.14 4.15
C THR A 108 -12.44 6.78 4.26
N GLU A 109 -13.07 6.75 5.44
CA GLU A 109 -14.36 7.40 5.65
C GLU A 109 -14.26 8.91 5.43
N TRP A 110 -13.22 9.55 5.99
CA TRP A 110 -12.97 10.98 5.78
C TRP A 110 -12.73 11.32 4.31
N LEU A 111 -11.87 10.56 3.64
CA LEU A 111 -11.57 10.80 2.22
C LEU A 111 -12.82 10.68 1.34
N THR A 112 -13.67 9.70 1.63
CA THR A 112 -14.86 9.42 0.82
C THR A 112 -16.00 10.42 1.00
N GLU A 113 -15.92 11.34 1.97
CA GLU A 113 -16.90 12.46 2.11
C GLU A 113 -16.90 13.35 0.86
N ASP A 114 -15.74 13.53 0.22
CA ASP A 114 -15.58 14.39 -0.97
C ASP A 114 -15.46 13.58 -2.27
N LEU A 115 -15.67 12.26 -2.20
CA LEU A 115 -15.70 11.40 -3.36
C LEU A 115 -17.14 10.92 -3.62
N GLU A 116 -17.71 11.31 -4.73
CA GLU A 116 -19.04 10.85 -5.15
C GLU A 116 -19.01 9.41 -5.65
N LEU A 117 -18.68 8.46 -4.76
CA LEU A 117 -18.66 7.05 -5.10
C LEU A 117 -20.07 6.50 -5.30
N LYS A 118 -20.28 5.78 -6.41
CA LYS A 118 -21.58 5.18 -6.78
C LYS A 118 -21.42 3.67 -6.96
N PRO A 119 -22.48 2.89 -6.64
CA PRO A 119 -22.44 1.44 -6.85
C PRO A 119 -22.00 1.07 -8.28
N GLY A 120 -21.13 0.07 -8.39
CA GLY A 120 -20.61 -0.42 -9.66
C GLY A 120 -19.45 0.39 -10.26
N MET A 121 -19.04 1.51 -9.62
CA MET A 121 -17.80 2.20 -10.01
C MET A 121 -16.57 1.31 -9.80
N ARG A 122 -15.61 1.40 -10.71
CA ARG A 122 -14.30 0.80 -10.58
C ARG A 122 -13.36 1.74 -9.85
N VAL A 123 -12.87 1.31 -8.69
CA VAL A 123 -11.99 2.09 -7.81
C VAL A 123 -10.65 1.40 -7.68
N LEU A 124 -9.56 2.12 -7.91
CA LEU A 124 -8.23 1.68 -7.50
C LEU A 124 -7.98 2.14 -6.07
N ASP A 125 -7.70 1.20 -5.18
CA ASP A 125 -7.17 1.44 -3.84
C ASP A 125 -5.66 1.17 -3.88
N LEU A 126 -4.88 2.26 -4.00
CA LEU A 126 -3.44 2.21 -4.24
C LEU A 126 -2.66 2.30 -2.93
N GLY A 127 -1.92 1.25 -2.62
CA GLY A 127 -1.28 1.05 -1.32
C GLY A 127 -2.30 0.61 -0.27
N CYS A 128 -3.12 -0.38 -0.62
CA CYS A 128 -4.23 -0.86 0.20
C CYS A 128 -3.80 -1.59 1.49
N GLY A 129 -2.50 -1.85 1.69
CA GLY A 129 -1.99 -2.61 2.81
C GLY A 129 -2.66 -3.98 2.91
N ARG A 130 -3.28 -4.26 4.04
CA ARG A 130 -4.04 -5.50 4.29
C ARG A 130 -5.50 -5.42 3.81
N ALA A 131 -5.79 -4.59 2.81
CA ALA A 131 -7.07 -4.45 2.12
C ALA A 131 -8.26 -3.99 3.02
N MET A 132 -8.00 -3.33 4.14
CA MET A 132 -9.07 -2.85 5.01
C MET A 132 -9.89 -1.75 4.36
N SER A 133 -9.23 -0.74 3.78
CA SER A 133 -9.85 0.32 2.97
C SER A 133 -10.67 -0.26 1.83
N SER A 134 -10.12 -1.25 1.12
CA SER A 134 -10.80 -1.93 0.01
C SER A 134 -12.09 -2.65 0.44
N ILE A 135 -12.03 -3.38 1.56
CA ILE A 135 -13.21 -4.06 2.13
C ILE A 135 -14.26 -3.05 2.57
N PHE A 136 -13.84 -1.95 3.21
CA PHE A 136 -14.72 -0.87 3.61
C PHE A 136 -15.42 -0.22 2.40
N LEU A 137 -14.67 0.13 1.36
CA LEU A 137 -15.21 0.70 0.12
C LEU A 137 -16.27 -0.19 -0.53
N ARG A 138 -15.99 -1.49 -0.62
CA ARG A 138 -16.96 -2.45 -1.16
C ARG A 138 -18.23 -2.52 -0.33
N ARG A 139 -18.10 -2.60 0.99
CA ARG A 139 -19.25 -2.74 1.89
C ARG A 139 -20.11 -1.48 2.00
N GLU A 140 -19.47 -0.32 2.12
CA GLU A 140 -20.18 0.93 2.38
C GLU A 140 -20.68 1.63 1.11
N PHE A 141 -20.05 1.38 -0.06
CA PHE A 141 -20.37 2.06 -1.32
C PHE A 141 -20.76 1.12 -2.46
N ASN A 142 -20.61 -0.20 -2.29
CA ASN A 142 -20.88 -1.20 -3.32
C ASN A 142 -20.14 -0.95 -4.64
N VAL A 143 -18.89 -0.49 -4.55
CA VAL A 143 -17.97 -0.29 -5.67
C VAL A 143 -17.17 -1.57 -5.94
N GLU A 144 -16.62 -1.71 -7.14
CA GLU A 144 -15.62 -2.71 -7.46
C GLU A 144 -14.24 -2.14 -7.15
N VAL A 145 -13.40 -2.86 -6.38
CA VAL A 145 -12.14 -2.36 -5.87
C VAL A 145 -10.96 -3.20 -6.35
N TRP A 146 -10.00 -2.59 -6.99
CA TRP A 146 -8.67 -3.16 -7.26
C TRP A 146 -7.74 -2.75 -6.12
N ALA A 147 -7.47 -3.72 -5.24
CA ALA A 147 -6.67 -3.54 -4.02
C ALA A 147 -5.19 -3.79 -4.34
N ALA A 148 -4.48 -2.75 -4.74
CA ALA A 148 -3.09 -2.83 -5.17
C ALA A 148 -2.12 -2.50 -4.04
N ASP A 149 -1.16 -3.38 -3.78
CA ASP A 149 -0.10 -3.16 -2.80
C ASP A 149 1.21 -3.81 -3.25
N LEU A 150 2.35 -3.24 -2.80
CA LEU A 150 3.69 -3.76 -3.07
C LEU A 150 4.21 -4.65 -1.93
N TRP A 151 3.84 -4.36 -0.69
CA TRP A 151 4.41 -5.00 0.51
C TRP A 151 3.60 -6.20 0.98
N PHE A 152 2.29 -6.18 0.76
CA PHE A 152 1.39 -7.24 1.23
C PHE A 152 1.01 -8.20 0.10
N SER A 153 1.09 -9.49 0.43
CA SER A 153 0.78 -10.57 -0.52
C SER A 153 -0.69 -10.52 -0.96
N PRO A 154 -0.98 -10.55 -2.27
CA PRO A 154 -2.35 -10.62 -2.77
C PRO A 154 -3.04 -11.93 -2.34
N THR A 155 -2.31 -13.00 -2.07
CA THR A 155 -2.86 -14.26 -1.56
C THR A 155 -3.41 -14.09 -0.14
N GLU A 156 -2.66 -13.40 0.73
CA GLU A 156 -3.14 -13.11 2.09
C GLU A 156 -4.33 -12.14 2.06
N ASN A 157 -4.27 -11.12 1.21
CA ASN A 157 -5.38 -10.19 1.04
C ASN A 157 -6.63 -10.89 0.47
N LEU A 158 -6.48 -11.83 -0.47
CA LEU A 158 -7.59 -12.62 -0.98
C LEU A 158 -8.28 -13.43 0.13
N GLN A 159 -7.49 -13.97 1.08
CA GLN A 159 -8.09 -14.68 2.21
C GLN A 159 -8.91 -13.72 3.09
N ARG A 160 -8.36 -12.54 3.46
CA ARG A 160 -9.08 -11.52 4.24
C ARG A 160 -10.36 -11.03 3.55
N ILE A 161 -10.30 -10.85 2.24
CA ILE A 161 -11.42 -10.43 1.40
C ILE A 161 -12.52 -11.50 1.38
N ARG A 162 -12.14 -12.78 1.31
CA ARG A 162 -13.07 -13.93 1.40
C ARG A 162 -13.72 -14.01 2.78
N ASP A 163 -12.93 -13.90 3.84
CA ASP A 163 -13.42 -13.93 5.22
C ASP A 163 -14.37 -12.74 5.50
N ALA A 164 -14.13 -11.62 4.84
CA ALA A 164 -15.04 -10.47 4.86
C ALA A 164 -16.28 -10.64 3.95
N GLY A 165 -16.38 -11.70 3.15
CA GLY A 165 -17.53 -11.96 2.27
C GLY A 165 -17.70 -10.97 1.12
N VAL A 166 -16.60 -10.40 0.60
CA VAL A 166 -16.63 -9.37 -0.47
C VAL A 166 -15.76 -9.75 -1.68
N ALA A 167 -15.42 -11.02 -1.82
CA ALA A 167 -14.55 -11.50 -2.90
C ALA A 167 -15.15 -11.39 -4.32
N ASP A 168 -16.43 -11.09 -4.42
CA ASP A 168 -17.14 -10.81 -5.65
C ASP A 168 -16.88 -9.40 -6.21
N GLY A 169 -16.28 -8.50 -5.42
CA GLY A 169 -16.07 -7.12 -5.83
C GLY A 169 -14.77 -6.47 -5.32
N VAL A 170 -13.85 -7.26 -4.72
CA VAL A 170 -12.52 -6.78 -4.30
C VAL A 170 -11.45 -7.69 -4.88
N PHE A 171 -10.56 -7.13 -5.69
CA PHE A 171 -9.56 -7.85 -6.48
C PHE A 171 -8.15 -7.46 -5.98
N PRO A 172 -7.48 -8.31 -5.17
CA PRO A 172 -6.14 -8.00 -4.68
C PRO A 172 -5.10 -8.18 -5.76
N LEU A 173 -4.13 -7.25 -5.80
CA LEU A 173 -3.07 -7.21 -6.80
C LEU A 173 -1.73 -6.87 -6.15
N HIS A 174 -0.67 -7.57 -6.52
CA HIS A 174 0.70 -7.17 -6.20
C HIS A 174 1.21 -6.26 -7.31
N ALA A 175 1.42 -4.98 -7.00
CA ALA A 175 1.87 -3.99 -7.97
C ALA A 175 2.68 -2.87 -7.33
N GLU A 176 3.69 -2.42 -8.06
CA GLU A 176 4.43 -1.21 -7.75
C GLU A 176 3.67 0.00 -8.31
N ALA A 177 3.53 1.06 -7.50
CA ALA A 177 2.71 2.22 -7.84
C ALA A 177 3.10 2.93 -9.15
N ARG A 178 4.37 2.84 -9.55
CA ARG A 178 4.90 3.42 -10.80
C ARG A 178 4.77 2.49 -12.01
N ALA A 179 4.35 1.22 -11.80
CA ALA A 179 4.27 0.19 -12.83
C ALA A 179 2.93 -0.55 -12.81
N LEU A 180 1.85 0.19 -12.76
CA LEU A 180 0.49 -0.35 -12.66
C LEU A 180 0.06 -1.04 -13.97
N PRO A 181 -0.43 -2.29 -13.93
CA PRO A 181 -0.75 -3.10 -15.10
C PRO A 181 -2.19 -2.89 -15.59
N PHE A 182 -2.62 -1.65 -15.74
CA PHE A 182 -3.99 -1.33 -16.15
C PHE A 182 -4.03 -0.60 -17.49
N ALA A 183 -5.16 -0.72 -18.18
CA ALA A 183 -5.45 0.10 -19.34
C ALA A 183 -5.71 1.56 -18.92
N GLU A 184 -5.43 2.49 -19.82
CA GLU A 184 -5.78 3.90 -19.62
C GLU A 184 -7.30 4.07 -19.47
N ASN A 185 -7.70 5.05 -18.66
CA ASN A 185 -9.11 5.37 -18.41
C ASN A 185 -9.93 4.18 -17.84
N PHE A 186 -9.28 3.26 -17.13
CA PHE A 186 -9.93 2.08 -16.60
C PHE A 186 -10.78 2.37 -15.35
N PHE A 187 -10.31 3.23 -14.46
CA PHE A 187 -10.95 3.51 -13.18
C PHE A 187 -11.88 4.72 -13.23
N ASP A 188 -12.97 4.64 -12.47
CA ASP A 188 -13.87 5.75 -12.22
C ASP A 188 -13.31 6.69 -11.13
N ALA A 189 -12.58 6.12 -10.16
CA ALA A 189 -11.86 6.87 -9.12
C ALA A 189 -10.57 6.15 -8.72
N ILE A 190 -9.61 6.90 -8.19
CA ILE A 190 -8.39 6.37 -7.56
C ILE A 190 -8.32 6.94 -6.14
N ILE A 191 -8.05 6.09 -5.16
CA ILE A 191 -7.77 6.51 -3.80
C ILE A 191 -6.41 5.96 -3.34
N SER A 192 -5.79 6.67 -2.39
CA SER A 192 -4.61 6.19 -1.66
C SER A 192 -4.69 6.67 -0.22
N VAL A 193 -4.74 5.72 0.70
CA VAL A 193 -4.86 5.99 2.13
C VAL A 193 -3.55 5.62 2.82
N ASP A 194 -2.92 6.60 3.46
CA ASP A 194 -1.67 6.50 4.22
C ASP A 194 -0.51 5.84 3.46
N SER A 195 -0.47 6.01 2.15
CA SER A 195 0.51 5.37 1.27
C SER A 195 1.14 6.35 0.26
N PHE A 196 0.42 7.39 -0.17
CA PHE A 196 0.84 8.27 -1.27
C PHE A 196 2.16 9.02 -1.00
N ILE A 197 2.53 9.21 0.26
CA ILE A 197 3.79 9.84 0.67
C ILE A 197 5.03 9.09 0.16
N TYR A 198 4.96 7.79 -0.10
CA TYR A 198 6.10 6.98 -0.53
C TYR A 198 6.46 7.14 -2.02
N TYR A 199 5.55 7.66 -2.84
CA TYR A 199 5.76 7.76 -4.28
C TYR A 199 5.20 9.05 -4.89
N GLY A 200 4.28 9.73 -4.23
CA GLY A 200 3.55 10.87 -4.77
C GLY A 200 4.28 12.20 -4.74
N THR A 201 5.42 12.31 -4.03
CA THR A 201 6.25 13.52 -4.00
C THR A 201 7.10 13.71 -5.26
N ASP A 202 7.20 12.70 -6.12
CA ASP A 202 7.84 12.81 -7.43
C ASP A 202 7.02 13.71 -8.35
N ASP A 203 7.65 14.72 -8.93
CA ASP A 203 7.03 15.72 -9.81
C ASP A 203 6.32 15.11 -11.03
N HIS A 204 6.77 13.96 -11.48
CA HIS A 204 6.24 13.28 -12.67
C HIS A 204 5.20 12.20 -12.35
N TYR A 205 5.06 11.83 -11.07
CA TYR A 205 4.24 10.69 -10.70
C TYR A 205 2.76 10.89 -11.01
N LEU A 206 2.21 12.08 -10.77
CA LEU A 206 0.80 12.38 -11.04
C LEU A 206 0.45 12.19 -12.53
N ASN A 207 1.37 12.54 -13.43
CA ASN A 207 1.19 12.31 -14.86
C ASN A 207 1.10 10.82 -15.21
N CYS A 208 1.85 9.97 -14.50
CA CYS A 208 1.78 8.52 -14.69
C CYS A 208 0.48 7.94 -14.12
N LEU A 209 0.05 8.38 -12.93
CA LEU A 209 -1.13 7.86 -12.26
C LEU A 209 -2.42 8.28 -12.94
N ALA A 210 -2.52 9.55 -13.34
CA ALA A 210 -3.74 10.13 -13.88
C ALA A 210 -4.23 9.47 -15.18
N ARG A 211 -3.35 8.77 -15.92
CA ARG A 211 -3.76 8.04 -17.13
C ARG A 211 -4.75 6.91 -16.85
N PHE A 212 -4.71 6.33 -15.65
CA PHE A 212 -5.56 5.19 -15.29
C PHE A 212 -6.96 5.59 -14.84
N VAL A 213 -7.17 6.83 -14.36
CA VAL A 213 -8.50 7.35 -14.05
C VAL A 213 -9.13 7.98 -15.28
N LYS A 214 -10.44 7.80 -15.45
CA LYS A 214 -11.21 8.41 -16.56
C LYS A 214 -11.13 9.95 -16.51
N PRO A 215 -11.22 10.64 -17.66
CA PRO A 215 -11.49 12.08 -17.67
C PRO A 215 -12.69 12.41 -16.78
N GLY A 216 -12.57 13.42 -15.91
CA GLY A 216 -13.59 13.77 -14.92
C GLY A 216 -13.62 12.89 -13.67
N GLY A 217 -12.84 11.80 -13.63
CA GLY A 217 -12.73 10.95 -12.44
C GLY A 217 -11.83 11.57 -11.36
N PRO A 218 -12.16 11.39 -10.06
CA PRO A 218 -11.38 11.91 -8.97
C PRO A 218 -10.17 11.02 -8.65
N ILE A 219 -9.10 11.67 -8.17
CA ILE A 219 -8.00 11.07 -7.44
C ILE A 219 -8.01 11.68 -6.04
N GLY A 220 -8.08 10.84 -5.01
CA GLY A 220 -8.13 11.26 -3.61
C GLY A 220 -7.03 10.62 -2.78
N ILE A 221 -6.41 11.41 -1.91
CA ILE A 221 -5.43 10.93 -0.93
C ILE A 221 -5.79 11.40 0.47
N ALA A 222 -5.54 10.56 1.47
CA ALA A 222 -5.57 10.93 2.88
C ALA A 222 -4.48 10.16 3.63
N GLY A 223 -3.80 10.82 4.56
CA GLY A 223 -2.72 10.19 5.32
C GLY A 223 -2.08 11.11 6.33
N ALA A 224 -1.04 10.61 6.97
CA ALA A 224 -0.17 11.40 7.81
C ALA A 224 0.41 12.58 7.01
N GLY A 225 0.48 13.75 7.64
CA GLY A 225 1.00 14.95 7.00
C GLY A 225 1.29 16.05 8.00
N MET A 226 1.67 17.18 7.45
CA MET A 226 2.06 18.35 8.23
C MET A 226 0.93 19.38 8.27
N MET A 227 0.72 19.98 9.43
CA MET A 227 -0.20 21.12 9.56
C MET A 227 0.41 22.40 8.99
N GLN A 228 1.74 22.47 8.98
CA GLN A 228 2.54 23.52 8.38
C GLN A 228 3.93 22.97 8.01
N GLU A 229 4.55 23.53 6.97
CA GLU A 229 5.91 23.18 6.58
C GLU A 229 6.93 23.66 7.62
N ILE A 230 7.98 22.88 7.86
CA ILE A 230 9.09 23.24 8.72
C ILE A 230 10.08 24.10 7.92
N ASN A 231 10.03 25.42 8.11
CA ASN A 231 10.89 26.38 7.39
C ASN A 231 12.19 26.74 8.15
N GLY A 232 12.61 25.91 9.10
CA GLY A 232 13.77 26.15 9.94
C GLY A 232 14.34 24.86 10.53
N PRO A 233 15.09 24.95 11.63
CA PRO A 233 15.56 23.76 12.33
C PRO A 233 14.39 22.89 12.78
N LEU A 234 14.56 21.57 12.69
CA LEU A 234 13.56 20.61 13.18
C LEU A 234 13.23 20.88 14.65
N PRO A 235 11.94 21.02 15.02
CA PRO A 235 11.49 21.21 16.39
C PRO A 235 12.07 20.17 17.34
N ALA A 236 12.49 20.58 18.54
CA ALA A 236 13.21 19.71 19.46
C ALA A 236 12.43 18.45 19.85
N HIS A 237 11.11 18.57 20.01
CA HIS A 237 10.23 17.46 20.39
C HIS A 237 10.02 16.42 19.27
N LEU A 238 10.31 16.76 18.02
CA LEU A 238 10.19 15.84 16.88
C LEU A 238 11.50 15.11 16.57
N ARG A 239 12.65 15.54 17.09
CA ARG A 239 13.97 15.06 16.66
C ARG A 239 14.17 13.55 16.88
N GLU A 240 13.69 13.02 18.01
CA GLU A 240 13.85 11.61 18.34
C GLU A 240 12.99 10.70 17.43
N TRP A 241 11.81 11.19 17.05
CA TRP A 241 10.86 10.49 16.20
C TRP A 241 11.18 10.65 14.70
N TRP A 242 11.82 11.76 14.31
CA TRP A 242 12.02 12.15 12.92
C TRP A 242 13.01 11.25 12.19
N THR A 243 12.57 10.62 11.12
CA THR A 243 13.34 9.70 10.29
C THR A 243 13.29 10.13 8.82
N PRO A 244 14.07 9.53 7.92
CA PRO A 244 14.03 9.86 6.50
C PRO A 244 12.66 9.75 5.85
N GLU A 245 11.80 8.85 6.33
CA GLU A 245 10.42 8.71 5.83
C GLU A 245 9.59 9.96 6.11
N CYS A 246 9.89 10.69 7.18
CA CYS A 246 9.20 11.92 7.52
C CYS A 246 9.48 13.07 6.53
N TRP A 247 10.52 12.95 5.68
CA TRP A 247 10.81 13.97 4.67
C TRP A 247 9.71 14.09 3.61
N SER A 248 8.89 13.07 3.46
CA SER A 248 7.75 13.05 2.55
C SER A 248 6.44 13.54 3.18
N LEU A 249 6.47 13.89 4.47
CA LEU A 249 5.30 14.47 5.14
C LEU A 249 5.22 15.96 4.76
N HIS A 250 4.12 16.32 4.12
CA HIS A 250 3.87 17.68 3.68
C HIS A 250 2.49 18.17 4.10
N SER A 251 2.31 19.49 4.09
CA SER A 251 1.04 20.12 4.37
C SER A 251 0.06 19.97 3.20
N ALA A 252 -1.24 20.07 3.48
CA ALA A 252 -2.28 20.09 2.44
C ALA A 252 -2.01 21.18 1.39
N ALA A 253 -1.53 22.35 1.81
CA ALA A 253 -1.17 23.44 0.90
C ALA A 253 0.04 23.12 0.01
N TRP A 254 1.01 22.34 0.51
CA TRP A 254 2.12 21.86 -0.31
C TRP A 254 1.63 20.87 -1.36
N TRP A 255 0.84 19.87 -0.96
CA TRP A 255 0.25 18.89 -1.86
C TRP A 255 -0.63 19.54 -2.93
N GLN A 256 -1.43 20.55 -2.54
CA GLN A 256 -2.24 21.29 -3.48
C GLN A 256 -1.38 21.96 -4.57
N ARG A 257 -0.34 22.70 -4.19
CA ARG A 257 0.59 23.34 -5.15
C ARG A 257 1.32 22.31 -6.00
N HIS A 258 1.70 21.17 -5.39
CA HIS A 258 2.40 20.09 -6.08
C HIS A 258 1.53 19.46 -7.18
N TRP A 259 0.25 19.32 -6.95
CA TRP A 259 -0.68 18.80 -7.97
C TRP A 259 -1.11 19.89 -8.98
N GLU A 260 -1.42 21.09 -8.53
CA GLU A 260 -1.85 22.20 -9.38
C GLU A 260 -0.83 22.58 -10.45
N LYS A 261 0.46 22.55 -10.13
CA LYS A 261 1.54 22.89 -11.10
C LYS A 261 1.54 22.01 -12.34
N THR A 262 0.96 20.83 -12.27
CA THR A 262 0.90 19.89 -13.40
C THR A 262 -0.20 20.26 -14.41
N GLY A 263 -1.22 20.98 -13.98
CA GLY A 263 -2.42 21.28 -14.78
C GLY A 263 -3.28 20.05 -15.09
N ILE A 264 -2.96 18.88 -14.53
CA ILE A 264 -3.66 17.61 -14.82
C ILE A 264 -4.98 17.52 -14.06
N LEU A 265 -4.98 17.94 -12.79
CA LEU A 265 -6.14 17.88 -11.93
C LEU A 265 -6.65 19.28 -11.60
N LYS A 266 -7.97 19.41 -11.53
CA LYS A 266 -8.63 20.50 -10.82
C LYS A 266 -8.77 20.07 -9.36
N ILE A 267 -8.12 20.78 -8.45
CA ILE A 267 -8.23 20.50 -7.02
C ILE A 267 -9.61 20.92 -6.51
N GLU A 268 -10.29 20.00 -5.84
CA GLU A 268 -11.63 20.20 -5.25
C GLU A 268 -11.53 20.34 -3.73
N THR A 269 -10.62 19.58 -3.09
CA THR A 269 -10.40 19.63 -1.64
C THR A 269 -8.90 19.58 -1.36
N ALA A 270 -8.44 20.38 -0.41
CA ALA A 270 -7.11 20.35 0.17
C ALA A 270 -7.20 20.85 1.62
N ASP A 271 -7.34 19.95 2.55
CA ASP A 271 -7.62 20.27 3.95
C ASP A 271 -6.93 19.33 4.94
N THR A 272 -7.19 19.57 6.22
CA THR A 272 -6.66 18.78 7.34
C THR A 272 -7.82 18.28 8.20
N LEU A 273 -7.67 17.10 8.78
CA LEU A 273 -8.64 16.58 9.72
C LEU A 273 -8.59 17.37 11.03
N GLU A 274 -9.71 17.98 11.41
CA GLU A 274 -9.81 18.67 12.69
C GLU A 274 -9.49 17.71 13.85
N GLY A 275 -8.55 18.11 14.69
CA GLY A 275 -8.06 17.26 15.78
C GLY A 275 -7.33 15.98 15.30
N GLY A 276 -6.88 15.93 14.04
CA GLY A 276 -6.22 14.76 13.43
C GLY A 276 -5.08 14.19 14.25
N TRP A 277 -4.29 15.04 14.93
CA TRP A 277 -3.22 14.59 15.82
C TRP A 277 -3.73 13.76 17.02
N LYS A 278 -4.95 14.03 17.52
CA LYS A 278 -5.57 13.24 18.60
C LYS A 278 -5.98 11.86 18.09
N PHE A 279 -6.59 11.81 16.89
CA PHE A 279 -6.91 10.54 16.25
C PHE A 279 -5.65 9.71 15.99
N TRP A 280 -4.56 10.35 15.59
CA TRP A 280 -3.27 9.69 15.43
C TRP A 280 -2.75 9.15 16.77
N LEU A 281 -2.73 9.97 17.81
CA LEU A 281 -2.29 9.58 19.16
C LEU A 281 -3.14 8.44 19.75
N ASP A 282 -4.46 8.54 19.67
CA ASP A 282 -5.38 7.53 20.20
C ASP A 282 -5.24 6.20 19.46
N TRP A 283 -5.05 6.25 18.14
CA TRP A 283 -4.77 5.07 17.35
C TRP A 283 -3.45 4.40 17.71
N HIS A 284 -2.37 5.17 17.87
CA HIS A 284 -1.08 4.61 18.29
C HIS A 284 -1.11 4.00 19.66
N ARG A 285 -1.84 4.58 20.59
CA ARG A 285 -2.03 3.99 21.94
C ARG A 285 -2.75 2.64 21.89
N GLU A 286 -3.60 2.44 20.90
CA GLU A 286 -4.31 1.16 20.71
C GLU A 286 -3.42 0.09 20.06
N ILE A 287 -2.72 0.43 18.96
CA ILE A 287 -2.01 -0.57 18.15
C ILE A 287 -0.54 -0.78 18.54
N ALA A 288 0.08 0.22 19.14
CA ALA A 288 1.50 0.24 19.48
C ALA A 288 1.78 0.99 20.80
N PRO A 289 1.17 0.57 21.92
CA PRO A 289 1.30 1.28 23.21
C PRO A 289 2.75 1.37 23.70
N ASP A 290 3.61 0.45 23.25
CA ASP A 290 5.04 0.43 23.60
C ASP A 290 5.89 1.38 22.73
N ASN A 291 5.33 2.00 21.70
CA ASN A 291 6.03 3.00 20.88
C ASN A 291 6.07 4.37 21.57
N ALA A 292 6.81 4.43 22.67
CA ALA A 292 6.88 5.64 23.49
C ALA A 292 7.45 6.86 22.76
N VAL A 293 8.27 6.67 21.73
CA VAL A 293 8.90 7.77 20.98
C VAL A 293 7.86 8.54 20.18
N GLU A 294 7.02 7.85 19.44
CA GLU A 294 5.98 8.49 18.62
C GLU A 294 4.87 9.09 19.49
N ILE A 295 4.44 8.35 20.52
CA ILE A 295 3.45 8.85 21.49
C ILE A 295 3.92 10.17 22.12
N LYS A 296 5.17 10.24 22.60
CA LYS A 296 5.74 11.47 23.17
C LYS A 296 5.83 12.60 22.16
N ALA A 297 6.20 12.30 20.91
CA ALA A 297 6.27 13.30 19.85
C ALA A 297 4.88 13.91 19.60
N LEU A 298 3.84 13.09 19.46
CA LEU A 298 2.46 13.54 19.27
C LEU A 298 1.90 14.32 20.46
N GLU A 299 2.16 13.85 21.69
CA GLU A 299 1.76 14.54 22.93
C GLU A 299 2.42 15.91 23.08
N ALA A 300 3.67 16.03 22.69
CA ALA A 300 4.41 17.30 22.75
C ALA A 300 4.05 18.25 21.60
N ASP A 301 3.74 17.70 20.42
CA ASP A 301 3.40 18.48 19.22
C ASP A 301 1.99 19.10 19.30
N GLN A 302 1.02 18.37 19.80
CA GLN A 302 -0.36 18.80 19.99
C GLN A 302 -0.99 19.39 18.71
N GLY A 303 -0.60 18.87 17.54
CA GLY A 303 -1.11 19.31 16.24
C GLY A 303 -0.51 20.61 15.70
N ASN A 304 0.63 21.03 16.24
CA ASN A 304 1.37 22.17 15.64
C ASN A 304 1.94 21.82 14.27
N TYR A 305 2.48 20.62 14.15
CA TYR A 305 3.10 20.12 12.92
C TYR A 305 2.49 18.82 12.41
N LEU A 306 2.07 17.91 13.30
CA LEU A 306 1.62 16.58 12.95
C LEU A 306 0.10 16.47 12.94
N GLY A 307 -0.43 15.81 11.91
CA GLY A 307 -1.86 15.52 11.79
C GLY A 307 -2.16 14.76 10.51
N TYR A 308 -3.40 14.80 10.06
CA TYR A 308 -3.82 14.16 8.83
C TYR A 308 -4.20 15.20 7.79
N VAL A 309 -3.76 14.96 6.57
CA VAL A 309 -4.03 15.76 5.38
C VAL A 309 -4.87 14.99 4.38
N ARG A 310 -5.72 15.71 3.62
CA ARG A 310 -6.53 15.16 2.54
C ARG A 310 -6.40 16.04 1.32
N LEU A 311 -6.34 15.39 0.16
CA LEU A 311 -6.44 16.04 -1.13
C LEU A 311 -7.42 15.27 -2.02
N VAL A 312 -8.27 15.99 -2.73
CA VAL A 312 -9.11 15.45 -3.80
C VAL A 312 -8.95 16.35 -5.02
N GLY A 313 -8.58 15.76 -6.14
CA GLY A 313 -8.50 16.45 -7.41
C GLY A 313 -9.19 15.64 -8.51
N ARG A 314 -9.83 16.33 -9.44
CA ARG A 314 -10.55 15.72 -10.56
C ARG A 314 -9.77 15.87 -11.85
N ARG A 315 -9.53 14.75 -12.57
CA ARG A 315 -8.83 14.78 -13.85
C ARG A 315 -9.57 15.65 -14.86
N GLN A 316 -8.85 16.63 -15.44
CA GLN A 316 -9.39 17.47 -16.49
C GLN A 316 -9.51 16.70 -17.80
N GLY A 317 -10.61 16.94 -18.55
CA GLY A 317 -10.96 16.12 -19.72
C GLY A 317 -10.06 16.33 -20.93
N GLU A 318 -9.49 17.52 -21.10
CA GLU A 318 -8.72 17.91 -22.28
C GLU A 318 -7.19 17.87 -22.08
N VAL A 319 -6.75 17.32 -20.94
CA VAL A 319 -5.31 17.27 -20.63
C VAL A 319 -4.64 16.17 -21.42
N THR A 320 -3.65 16.54 -22.22
CA THR A 320 -2.73 15.58 -22.83
C THR A 320 -1.73 15.12 -21.79
N LEU A 321 -1.79 13.85 -21.42
CA LEU A 321 -0.80 13.24 -20.54
C LEU A 321 0.47 12.97 -21.37
N SER A 322 1.60 13.44 -20.90
CA SER A 322 2.88 13.18 -21.53
C SER A 322 3.30 11.71 -21.33
N GLU A 323 4.17 11.20 -22.17
CA GLU A 323 4.82 9.92 -21.89
C GLU A 323 5.58 10.02 -20.56
N SER A 324 5.57 8.92 -19.80
CA SER A 324 6.30 8.86 -18.53
C SER A 324 7.78 9.14 -18.76
N VAL A 325 8.38 10.01 -17.94
CA VAL A 325 9.83 10.25 -17.95
C VAL A 325 10.62 8.98 -17.60
N THR A 326 9.96 7.99 -17.03
CA THR A 326 10.55 6.67 -16.76
C THR A 326 10.69 5.81 -18.03
N SER A 327 9.99 6.13 -19.11
CA SER A 327 10.20 5.51 -20.41
C SER A 327 11.24 6.30 -21.19
N ILE A 328 12.15 5.60 -21.88
CA ILE A 328 13.12 6.25 -22.75
C ILE A 328 12.35 6.84 -23.95
N PRO A 329 12.34 8.18 -24.15
CA PRO A 329 11.66 8.76 -25.28
C PRO A 329 12.14 8.16 -26.60
N ALA A 330 11.23 7.94 -27.55
CA ALA A 330 11.51 7.27 -28.81
C ALA A 330 12.69 7.89 -29.59
N GLN A 331 12.90 9.20 -29.43
CA GLN A 331 14.04 9.91 -30.04
C GLN A 331 15.41 9.40 -29.56
N TYR A 332 15.50 8.88 -28.33
CA TYR A 332 16.74 8.33 -27.76
C TYR A 332 16.91 6.83 -28.02
N THR A 333 15.87 6.14 -28.48
CA THR A 333 15.92 4.71 -28.81
C THR A 333 16.24 4.46 -30.29
N ARG A 334 16.30 5.51 -31.13
CA ARG A 334 16.72 5.38 -32.53
C ARG A 334 18.17 4.94 -32.55
N GLN A 335 18.46 3.86 -33.26
CA GLN A 335 19.83 3.49 -33.55
C GLN A 335 20.52 4.62 -34.32
N PRO A 336 21.74 5.01 -33.91
CA PRO A 336 22.49 5.97 -34.67
C PRO A 336 22.70 5.41 -36.09
N LEU A 337 22.30 6.18 -37.09
CA LEU A 337 22.59 5.84 -38.45
C LEU A 337 24.10 5.99 -38.67
N LEU A 338 24.79 4.87 -38.87
CA LEU A 338 26.15 4.90 -39.34
C LEU A 338 26.17 5.59 -40.69
N ARG A 339 27.12 6.50 -40.91
CA ARG A 339 27.35 7.10 -42.20
C ARG A 339 27.63 5.97 -43.16
N SER A 340 26.78 5.78 -44.17
CA SER A 340 27.09 4.82 -45.25
C SER A 340 28.44 5.24 -45.82
N GLU A 341 29.40 4.32 -45.84
CA GLU A 341 30.61 4.51 -46.64
C GLU A 341 30.14 4.74 -48.05
N SER A 342 30.37 5.95 -48.58
CA SER A 342 30.22 6.23 -49.97
C SER A 342 31.21 5.30 -50.70
N THR A 343 30.72 4.27 -51.35
CA THR A 343 31.49 3.56 -52.34
C THR A 343 31.76 4.54 -53.46
N GLU A 344 32.80 5.34 -53.31
CA GLU A 344 33.46 5.96 -54.45
C GLU A 344 34.10 4.84 -55.26
N ASN A 345 33.31 4.21 -56.12
CA ASN A 345 33.88 3.48 -57.24
C ASN A 345 34.47 4.51 -58.16
N GLY A 346 35.78 4.70 -57.99
CA GLY A 346 36.61 5.46 -58.91
C GLY A 346 36.52 4.90 -60.34
N LYS A 347 36.41 5.79 -61.26
CA LYS A 347 36.86 5.59 -62.60
C LYS A 347 38.34 5.91 -62.69
#